data_f3fb49e4365879cea70466416097a82f
#
_entry.id   f3fb49e4365879cea70466416097a82f
#
_cell.length_a   1.000
_cell.length_b   1.000
_cell.length_c   1.000
_cell.angle_alpha   90.00
_cell.angle_beta   90.00
_cell.angle_gamma   90.00
#
_symmetry.space_group_name_H-M   'P 1'
#
loop_
_entity.id
_entity.type
_entity.pdbx_description
1 polymer ?
#
loop_
_entity_poly.entity_id
_entity_poly.type
_entity_poly.pdbx_seq_one_letter_code
_entity_poly.pdbx_strand_id
1 'polypeptide(L)'
;GGIRATFGGTGNGTLLLKGNQFYLNSGGIQSWFDGKTQWSYLESSEEVNVSNPTPEELQTINPYALLSIYKNGYNYKYAGTKSRNGKQGFEVILTPENKQDITSITLFVSQTYQPLYIKVEQSNKSANEIIVTSYQTNQPLDNATFKFDKKKFPNAEVIDLR
;
A
#
# COMPACT_ATOMS: atom_id res chain seq x y z
N GLY A 1 2.59 15.51 -8.34
CA GLY A 1 2.75 15.69 -6.91
C GLY A 1 2.60 14.41 -6.11
N GLY A 2 2.99 14.50 -4.87
CA GLY A 2 2.91 13.37 -3.96
C GLY A 2 1.57 13.22 -3.27
N ILE A 3 1.37 12.07 -2.66
CA ILE A 3 0.20 11.75 -1.85
C ILE A 3 0.66 11.37 -0.45
N ARG A 4 -0.03 11.89 0.56
CA ARG A 4 0.11 11.48 1.96
C ARG A 4 -1.22 10.92 2.41
N ALA A 5 -1.22 9.66 2.86
CA ALA A 5 -2.41 9.01 3.39
C ALA A 5 -2.13 8.43 4.77
N THR A 6 -3.12 8.50 5.66
CA THR A 6 -3.11 7.75 6.90
C THR A 6 -4.26 6.76 6.88
N PHE A 7 -4.10 5.65 7.57
CA PHE A 7 -5.09 4.58 7.55
C PHE A 7 -5.15 3.83 8.87
N GLY A 8 -6.28 3.19 9.10
CA GLY A 8 -6.54 2.26 10.18
C GLY A 8 -7.18 1.00 9.63
N GLY A 9 -7.73 0.18 10.51
CA GLY A 9 -8.37 -1.09 10.16
C GLY A 9 -7.61 -2.26 10.76
N THR A 10 -7.24 -3.26 9.95
CA THR A 10 -6.42 -4.40 10.41
C THR A 10 -5.07 -3.93 10.94
N GLY A 11 -4.50 -2.89 10.35
CA GLY A 11 -3.31 -2.21 10.83
C GLY A 11 -3.42 -0.72 10.63
N ASN A 12 -2.71 0.06 11.45
CA ASN A 12 -2.65 1.51 11.36
C ASN A 12 -1.34 1.93 10.71
N GLY A 13 -1.34 3.03 9.98
CA GLY A 13 -0.09 3.49 9.40
C GLY A 13 -0.20 4.75 8.58
N THR A 14 0.94 5.09 8.00
CA THR A 14 1.12 6.23 7.11
C THR A 14 1.76 5.76 5.81
N LEU A 15 1.27 6.29 4.71
CA LEU A 15 1.76 6.00 3.37
C LEU A 15 2.07 7.28 2.64
N LEU A 16 3.25 7.36 2.02
CA LEU A 16 3.62 8.42 1.11
C LEU A 16 3.82 7.81 -0.27
N LEU A 17 3.23 8.43 -1.29
CA LEU A 17 3.31 7.95 -2.67
C LEU A 17 3.74 9.09 -3.59
N LYS A 18 4.60 8.77 -4.56
CA LYS A 18 4.93 9.66 -5.67
C LYS A 18 5.35 8.83 -6.86
N GLY A 19 4.52 8.81 -7.91
CA GLY A 19 4.76 7.91 -9.03
C GLY A 19 4.72 6.46 -8.58
N ASN A 20 5.78 5.71 -8.87
CA ASN A 20 5.93 4.33 -8.43
C ASN A 20 6.71 4.19 -7.12
N GLN A 21 7.08 5.30 -6.49
CA GLN A 21 7.83 5.32 -5.24
C GLN A 21 6.88 5.34 -4.04
N PHE A 22 7.28 4.70 -2.95
CA PHE A 22 6.48 4.74 -1.73
C PHE A 22 7.34 4.72 -0.46
N TYR A 23 6.76 5.24 0.60
CA TYR A 23 7.17 5.03 1.98
C TYR A 23 5.97 4.57 2.79
N LEU A 24 6.11 3.47 3.50
CA LEU A 24 5.06 2.90 4.33
C LEU A 24 5.58 2.70 5.75
N ASN A 25 4.82 3.17 6.73
CA ASN A 25 5.10 2.93 8.15
C ASN A 25 3.86 2.32 8.77
N SER A 26 3.94 1.04 9.15
CA SER A 26 2.82 0.31 9.75
C SER A 26 3.32 -0.92 10.51
N GLY A 27 2.75 -1.16 11.68
CA GLY A 27 2.96 -2.40 12.42
C GLY A 27 4.40 -2.69 12.84
N GLY A 28 5.19 -1.66 13.16
CA GLY A 28 6.58 -1.83 13.54
C GLY A 28 7.53 -2.06 12.36
N ILE A 29 7.03 -1.85 11.15
CA ILE A 29 7.81 -1.99 9.91
C ILE A 29 7.78 -0.65 9.19
N GLN A 30 8.95 -0.20 8.73
CA GLN A 30 9.06 0.93 7.82
C GLN A 30 9.65 0.44 6.51
N SER A 31 9.01 0.79 5.41
CA SER A 31 9.45 0.38 4.07
C SER A 31 9.61 1.58 3.17
N TRP A 32 10.71 1.62 2.43
CA TRP A 32 11.00 2.63 1.42
C TRP A 32 11.17 1.93 0.08
N PHE A 33 10.62 2.48 -0.98
CA PHE A 33 10.81 1.99 -2.33
C PHE A 33 11.05 3.17 -3.26
N ASP A 34 12.21 3.19 -3.91
CA ASP A 34 12.60 4.31 -4.79
C ASP A 34 12.26 4.10 -6.27
N GLY A 35 11.51 3.03 -6.57
CA GLY A 35 11.17 2.63 -7.93
C GLY A 35 11.97 1.42 -8.42
N LYS A 36 13.02 1.03 -7.71
CA LYS A 36 13.86 -0.13 -8.04
C LYS A 36 14.21 -0.93 -6.81
N THR A 37 14.72 -0.28 -5.78
CA THR A 37 15.20 -0.91 -4.56
C THR A 37 14.22 -0.64 -3.43
N GLN A 38 13.98 -1.67 -2.64
CA GLN A 38 13.17 -1.62 -1.44
C GLN A 38 14.03 -1.87 -0.22
N TRP A 39 13.82 -1.06 0.82
CA TRP A 39 14.36 -1.23 2.16
C TRP A 39 13.19 -1.48 3.10
N SER A 40 13.28 -2.55 3.89
CA SER A 40 12.26 -2.85 4.91
C SER A 40 12.95 -2.96 6.26
N TYR A 41 12.66 -2.02 7.14
CA TYR A 41 13.21 -1.95 8.49
C TYR A 41 12.22 -2.52 9.49
N LEU A 42 12.67 -3.54 10.25
CA LEU A 42 11.90 -4.15 11.32
C LEU A 42 12.38 -3.55 12.65
N GLU A 43 11.52 -2.81 13.32
CA GLU A 43 11.88 -2.12 14.56
C GLU A 43 12.27 -3.08 15.67
N SER A 44 11.61 -4.25 15.75
CA SER A 44 11.85 -5.23 16.82
C SER A 44 13.24 -5.85 16.78
N SER A 45 13.80 -6.06 15.59
CA SER A 45 15.13 -6.68 15.42
C SER A 45 16.20 -5.68 14.98
N GLU A 46 15.81 -4.45 14.69
CA GLU A 46 16.69 -3.41 14.14
C GLU A 46 17.41 -3.86 12.86
N GLU A 47 16.76 -4.70 12.07
CA GLU A 47 17.27 -5.17 10.79
C GLU A 47 16.59 -4.45 9.63
N VAL A 48 17.39 -4.09 8.62
CA VAL A 48 16.86 -3.60 7.35
C VAL A 48 17.22 -4.57 6.24
N ASN A 49 16.19 -5.09 5.57
CA ASN A 49 16.35 -5.96 4.40
C ASN A 49 16.32 -5.10 3.14
N VAL A 50 17.29 -5.30 2.27
CA VAL A 50 17.40 -4.56 1.00
C VAL A 50 17.20 -5.53 -0.14
N SER A 51 16.26 -5.23 -1.04
CA SER A 51 15.93 -6.08 -2.18
C SER A 51 15.55 -5.26 -3.40
N ASN A 52 15.59 -5.90 -4.57
CA ASN A 52 15.03 -5.34 -5.79
C ASN A 52 13.82 -6.20 -6.15
N PRO A 53 12.62 -5.86 -5.65
CA PRO A 53 11.45 -6.70 -5.81
C PRO A 53 10.94 -6.71 -7.26
N THR A 54 10.38 -7.85 -7.67
CA THR A 54 9.65 -7.96 -8.91
C THR A 54 8.31 -7.25 -8.80
N PRO A 55 7.64 -6.92 -9.93
CA PRO A 55 6.29 -6.32 -9.86
C PRO A 55 5.30 -7.18 -9.06
N GLU A 56 5.38 -8.50 -9.16
CA GLU A 56 4.52 -9.43 -8.42
C GLU A 56 4.79 -9.36 -6.91
N GLU A 57 6.06 -9.29 -6.52
CA GLU A 57 6.44 -9.17 -5.12
C GLU A 57 5.98 -7.83 -4.52
N LEU A 58 6.05 -6.75 -5.32
CA LEU A 58 5.56 -5.44 -4.89
C LEU A 58 4.07 -5.46 -4.57
N GLN A 59 3.28 -6.27 -5.29
CA GLN A 59 1.84 -6.40 -5.06
C GLN A 59 1.53 -6.96 -3.68
N THR A 60 2.34 -7.89 -3.18
CA THR A 60 2.13 -8.50 -1.86
C THR A 60 2.62 -7.62 -0.71
N ILE A 61 3.58 -6.74 -0.98
CA ILE A 61 4.22 -5.90 0.03
C ILE A 61 3.44 -4.61 0.27
N ASN A 62 2.86 -4.06 -0.78
CA ASN A 62 2.16 -2.78 -0.72
C ASN A 62 0.72 -2.93 -1.21
N PRO A 63 -0.26 -3.08 -0.29
CA PRO A 63 -1.66 -3.18 -0.69
C PRO A 63 -2.15 -1.94 -1.44
N TYR A 64 -1.48 -0.80 -1.31
CA TYR A 64 -1.80 0.42 -2.06
C TYR A 64 -1.24 0.41 -3.48
N ALA A 65 -0.23 -0.39 -3.78
CA ALA A 65 0.17 -0.66 -5.15
C ALA A 65 -1.00 -1.27 -5.93
N LEU A 66 -1.94 -1.91 -5.23
CA LEU A 66 -3.18 -2.41 -5.82
C LEU A 66 -4.03 -1.29 -6.43
N LEU A 67 -3.92 -0.06 -5.95
CA LEU A 67 -4.61 1.08 -6.56
C LEU A 67 -4.07 1.43 -7.94
N SER A 68 -2.82 1.07 -8.24
CA SER A 68 -2.22 1.24 -9.56
C SER A 68 -2.23 -0.05 -10.39
N ILE A 69 -2.47 -1.19 -9.77
CA ILE A 69 -2.38 -2.52 -10.36
C ILE A 69 -3.71 -3.00 -10.92
N TYR A 70 -4.84 -2.44 -10.48
CA TYR A 70 -6.15 -2.82 -11.00
C TYR A 70 -6.26 -2.67 -12.53
N LYS A 71 -5.31 -2.01 -13.16
CA LYS A 71 -5.27 -1.87 -14.62
C LYS A 71 -4.79 -3.14 -15.32
N ASN A 72 -4.06 -4.02 -14.63
CA ASN A 72 -3.47 -5.20 -15.23
C ASN A 72 -3.67 -6.41 -14.32
N GLY A 73 -4.23 -7.48 -14.89
CA GLY A 73 -4.36 -8.75 -14.20
C GLY A 73 -5.60 -8.92 -13.34
N TYR A 74 -6.51 -7.93 -13.34
CA TYR A 74 -7.76 -7.98 -12.59
C TYR A 74 -8.94 -7.65 -13.47
N ASN A 75 -10.03 -8.39 -13.26
CA ASN A 75 -11.36 -8.00 -13.71
C ASN A 75 -11.99 -7.13 -12.64
N TYR A 76 -12.71 -6.11 -13.03
CA TYR A 76 -13.39 -5.26 -12.07
C TYR A 76 -14.87 -5.12 -12.40
N LYS A 77 -15.66 -5.10 -11.32
CA LYS A 77 -17.10 -4.95 -11.40
C LYS A 77 -17.49 -3.71 -10.58
N TYR A 78 -18.18 -2.80 -11.24
CA TYR A 78 -18.79 -1.68 -10.56
C TYR A 78 -20.02 -2.17 -9.80
N ALA A 79 -20.01 -2.03 -8.47
CA ALA A 79 -21.07 -2.50 -7.59
C ALA A 79 -22.05 -1.40 -7.16
N GLY A 80 -21.91 -0.21 -7.74
CA GLY A 80 -22.86 0.88 -7.56
C GLY A 80 -22.49 1.87 -6.49
N THR A 81 -23.39 2.77 -6.22
CA THR A 81 -23.26 3.80 -5.20
C THR A 81 -23.56 3.17 -3.84
N LYS A 82 -22.68 3.42 -2.87
CA LYS A 82 -22.82 2.92 -1.50
C LYS A 82 -22.59 4.05 -0.51
N SER A 83 -22.96 3.80 0.74
CA SER A 83 -22.64 4.70 1.85
C SER A 83 -21.86 3.92 2.90
N ARG A 84 -20.74 4.47 3.36
CA ARG A 84 -19.92 3.92 4.43
C ARG A 84 -19.58 5.04 5.41
N ASN A 85 -19.89 4.83 6.69
CA ASN A 85 -19.61 5.79 7.76
C ASN A 85 -20.10 7.20 7.43
N GLY A 86 -21.32 7.30 6.85
CA GLY A 86 -21.93 8.57 6.48
C GLY A 86 -21.41 9.21 5.21
N LYS A 87 -20.46 8.58 4.53
CA LYS A 87 -19.91 9.07 3.26
C LYS A 87 -20.46 8.29 2.09
N GLN A 88 -20.93 8.98 1.07
CA GLN A 88 -21.36 8.37 -0.19
C GLN A 88 -20.19 8.24 -1.14
N GLY A 89 -20.19 7.15 -1.89
CA GLY A 89 -19.15 6.88 -2.86
C GLY A 89 -19.50 5.69 -3.74
N PHE A 90 -18.49 5.17 -4.41
CA PHE A 90 -18.64 4.09 -5.37
C PHE A 90 -17.90 2.85 -4.92
N GLU A 91 -18.52 1.70 -5.04
CA GLU A 91 -17.90 0.42 -4.72
C GLU A 91 -17.49 -0.30 -6.01
N VAL A 92 -16.25 -0.78 -6.03
CA VAL A 92 -15.71 -1.58 -7.13
C VAL A 92 -15.13 -2.85 -6.55
N ILE A 93 -15.44 -3.98 -7.17
CA ILE A 93 -14.92 -5.28 -6.77
C ILE A 93 -13.93 -5.75 -7.84
N LEU A 94 -12.72 -6.09 -7.42
CA LEU A 94 -11.65 -6.56 -8.26
C LEU A 94 -11.43 -8.04 -8.01
N THR A 95 -11.38 -8.83 -9.07
CA THR A 95 -11.05 -10.26 -8.99
C THR A 95 -9.88 -10.56 -9.92
N PRO A 96 -8.89 -11.34 -9.47
CA PRO A 96 -7.74 -11.64 -10.31
C PRO A 96 -8.14 -12.50 -11.51
N GLU A 97 -7.55 -12.22 -12.67
CA GLU A 97 -7.76 -13.02 -13.88
C GLU A 97 -7.20 -14.43 -13.74
N ASN A 98 -6.11 -14.56 -13.00
CA ASN A 98 -5.44 -15.85 -12.76
C ASN A 98 -5.50 -16.16 -11.26
N LYS A 99 -5.59 -17.46 -10.94
CA LYS A 99 -5.63 -17.93 -9.58
C LYS A 99 -4.37 -17.51 -8.82
N GLN A 100 -4.55 -16.88 -7.67
CA GLN A 100 -3.48 -16.44 -6.78
C GLN A 100 -4.01 -16.38 -5.34
N ASP A 101 -3.17 -15.99 -4.39
CA ASP A 101 -3.56 -15.93 -2.97
C ASP A 101 -4.67 -14.92 -2.71
N ILE A 102 -4.66 -13.79 -3.42
CA ILE A 102 -5.74 -12.81 -3.34
C ILE A 102 -6.91 -13.31 -4.18
N THR A 103 -8.08 -13.42 -3.56
CA THR A 103 -9.30 -13.89 -4.23
C THR A 103 -10.23 -12.74 -4.62
N SER A 104 -10.22 -11.65 -3.85
CA SER A 104 -11.09 -10.50 -4.12
C SER A 104 -10.56 -9.27 -3.41
N ILE A 105 -10.74 -8.12 -4.06
CA ILE A 105 -10.46 -6.81 -3.46
C ILE A 105 -11.72 -5.97 -3.61
N THR A 106 -12.22 -5.46 -2.48
CA THR A 106 -13.31 -4.50 -2.47
C THR A 106 -12.72 -3.12 -2.27
N LEU A 107 -12.98 -2.23 -3.20
CA LEU A 107 -12.52 -0.84 -3.15
C LEU A 107 -13.73 0.08 -3.04
N PHE A 108 -13.72 0.96 -2.05
CA PHE A 108 -14.71 2.02 -1.92
C PHE A 108 -14.00 3.37 -2.11
N VAL A 109 -14.49 4.16 -3.06
CA VAL A 109 -13.93 5.46 -3.40
C VAL A 109 -14.96 6.55 -3.17
N SER A 110 -14.49 7.75 -2.82
CA SER A 110 -15.36 8.91 -2.66
C SER A 110 -15.94 9.35 -4.01
N GLN A 111 -16.88 10.29 -3.96
CA GLN A 111 -17.44 10.91 -5.16
C GLN A 111 -16.40 11.66 -5.99
N THR A 112 -15.26 12.01 -5.39
CA THR A 112 -14.11 12.61 -6.08
C THR A 112 -13.01 11.59 -6.39
N TYR A 113 -13.35 10.28 -6.32
CA TYR A 113 -12.48 9.15 -6.66
C TYR A 113 -11.25 8.99 -5.77
N GLN A 114 -11.31 9.46 -4.53
CA GLN A 114 -10.27 9.20 -3.54
C GLN A 114 -10.58 7.88 -2.82
N PRO A 115 -9.59 7.03 -2.57
CA PRO A 115 -9.81 5.77 -1.86
C PRO A 115 -10.19 6.04 -0.42
N LEU A 116 -11.25 5.38 0.05
CA LEU A 116 -11.74 5.50 1.42
C LEU A 116 -11.65 4.18 2.20
N TYR A 117 -11.78 3.05 1.51
CA TYR A 117 -11.78 1.74 2.13
C TYR A 117 -11.33 0.69 1.14
N ILE A 118 -10.49 -0.23 1.61
CA ILE A 118 -9.99 -1.35 0.82
C ILE A 118 -10.08 -2.61 1.67
N LYS A 119 -10.69 -3.66 1.12
CA LYS A 119 -10.71 -4.97 1.75
C LYS A 119 -10.06 -5.97 0.82
N VAL A 120 -9.02 -6.64 1.29
CA VAL A 120 -8.31 -7.67 0.53
C VAL A 120 -8.63 -9.03 1.14
N GLU A 121 -9.29 -9.89 0.38
CA GLU A 121 -9.64 -11.25 0.80
C GLU A 121 -8.69 -12.25 0.17
N GLN A 122 -8.26 -13.23 0.96
CA GLN A 122 -7.30 -14.25 0.53
C GLN A 122 -7.92 -15.64 0.51
N SER A 123 -7.28 -16.57 -0.20
CA SER A 123 -7.76 -17.95 -0.37
C SER A 123 -7.87 -18.72 0.94
N ASN A 124 -7.09 -18.36 1.96
CA ASN A 124 -7.18 -18.95 3.30
C ASN A 124 -8.33 -18.39 4.13
N LYS A 125 -9.23 -17.59 3.51
CA LYS A 125 -10.37 -16.90 4.13
C LYS A 125 -9.98 -15.77 5.07
N SER A 126 -8.70 -15.40 5.15
CA SER A 126 -8.29 -14.20 5.87
C SER A 126 -8.64 -12.95 5.05
N ALA A 127 -8.82 -11.85 5.75
CA ALA A 127 -9.10 -10.56 5.13
C ALA A 127 -8.35 -9.46 5.86
N ASN A 128 -7.81 -8.52 5.08
CA ASN A 128 -7.22 -7.30 5.59
C ASN A 128 -8.09 -6.13 5.16
N GLU A 129 -8.41 -5.26 6.12
CA GLU A 129 -9.19 -4.07 5.88
C GLU A 129 -8.35 -2.83 6.12
N ILE A 130 -8.42 -1.89 5.19
CA ILE A 130 -7.72 -0.63 5.26
C ILE A 130 -8.76 0.47 5.18
N ILE A 131 -8.84 1.27 6.24
CA ILE A 131 -9.74 2.42 6.32
C ILE A 131 -8.89 3.67 6.19
N VAL A 132 -9.06 4.41 5.11
CA VAL A 132 -8.30 5.63 4.87
C VAL A 132 -8.88 6.75 5.73
N THR A 133 -8.09 7.25 6.67
CA THR A 133 -8.51 8.29 7.61
C THR A 133 -8.13 9.70 7.13
N SER A 134 -7.10 9.82 6.30
CA SER A 134 -6.79 11.08 5.62
C SER A 134 -6.13 10.78 4.27
N TYR A 135 -6.37 11.68 3.32
CA TYR A 135 -5.81 11.54 1.96
C TYR A 135 -5.53 12.94 1.42
N GLN A 136 -4.25 13.27 1.26
CA GLN A 136 -3.82 14.58 0.82
C GLN A 136 -3.01 14.45 -0.46
N THR A 137 -3.42 15.17 -1.50
CA THR A 137 -2.75 15.20 -2.80
C THR A 137 -1.81 16.39 -2.89
N ASN A 138 -1.02 16.45 -3.96
CA ASN A 138 -0.12 17.56 -4.26
C ASN A 138 0.89 17.84 -3.15
N GLN A 139 1.38 16.80 -2.48
CA GLN A 139 2.35 16.93 -1.41
C GLN A 139 3.75 17.10 -2.00
N PRO A 140 4.57 18.03 -1.47
CA PRO A 140 5.93 18.24 -1.94
C PRO A 140 6.87 17.19 -1.34
N LEU A 141 6.98 16.04 -2.01
CA LEU A 141 7.82 14.91 -1.58
C LEU A 141 9.05 14.83 -2.49
N ASP A 142 10.24 14.84 -1.90
CA ASP A 142 11.49 14.70 -2.63
C ASP A 142 11.92 13.23 -2.74
N ASN A 143 12.95 12.95 -3.54
CA ASN A 143 13.41 11.59 -3.76
C ASN A 143 14.02 10.95 -2.50
N ALA A 144 14.59 11.75 -1.60
CA ALA A 144 15.16 11.26 -0.35
C ALA A 144 14.09 10.64 0.57
N THR A 145 12.84 11.06 0.43
CA THR A 145 11.70 10.50 1.18
C THR A 145 11.55 8.99 0.96
N PHE A 146 11.97 8.50 -0.20
CA PHE A 146 11.75 7.10 -0.62
C PHE A 146 13.01 6.24 -0.53
N LYS A 147 14.03 6.70 0.20
CA LYS A 147 15.28 5.99 0.40
C LYS A 147 15.56 5.82 1.89
N PHE A 148 16.09 4.66 2.25
CA PHE A 148 16.57 4.41 3.60
C PHE A 148 17.82 5.25 3.88
N ASP A 149 17.86 5.91 5.04
CA ASP A 149 18.99 6.70 5.49
C ASP A 149 19.62 6.04 6.73
N LYS A 150 20.76 5.40 6.56
CA LYS A 150 21.49 4.70 7.64
C LYS A 150 21.79 5.63 8.82
N LYS A 151 21.97 6.92 8.57
CA LYS A 151 22.28 7.91 9.61
C LYS A 151 21.15 8.05 10.63
N LYS A 152 19.90 7.84 10.18
CA LYS A 152 18.71 7.91 11.04
C LYS A 152 18.50 6.61 11.82
N PHE A 153 19.17 5.52 11.42
CA PHE A 153 19.06 4.20 12.03
C PHE A 153 20.45 3.64 12.25
N PRO A 154 21.26 4.26 13.16
CA PRO A 154 22.68 3.90 13.30
C PRO A 154 22.92 2.48 13.78
N ASN A 155 21.95 1.89 14.48
CA ASN A 155 22.04 0.52 15.00
C ASN A 155 21.48 -0.53 14.04
N ALA A 156 20.96 -0.12 12.89
CA ALA A 156 20.33 -1.05 11.95
C ALA A 156 21.37 -1.97 11.30
N GLU A 157 21.11 -3.27 11.33
CA GLU A 157 21.87 -4.25 10.58
C GLU A 157 21.30 -4.33 9.16
N VAL A 158 22.15 -4.08 8.17
CA VAL A 158 21.76 -4.12 6.76
C VAL A 158 21.95 -5.51 6.21
N ILE A 159 20.86 -6.12 5.74
CA ILE A 159 20.85 -7.43 5.11
C ILE A 159 20.53 -7.22 3.64
N ASP A 160 21.54 -7.32 2.79
CA ASP A 160 21.38 -7.07 1.35
C ASP A 160 21.06 -8.37 0.63
N LEU A 161 19.84 -8.44 0.09
CA LEU A 161 19.31 -9.61 -0.62
C LEU A 161 19.30 -9.41 -2.14
N ARG A 162 19.87 -8.33 -2.63
CA ARG A 162 19.88 -8.01 -4.06
C ARG A 162 20.80 -8.93 -4.85
#